data_0b6b3002a64ae37fc4482f5799205b34
#
_entry.id   0b6b3002a64ae37fc4482f5799205b34
#
_cell.length_a   1.000
_cell.length_b   1.000
_cell.length_c   1.000
_cell.angle_alpha   90.00
_cell.angle_beta   90.00
_cell.angle_gamma   90.00
#
_symmetry.space_group_name_H-M   'P 1'
#
loop_
_entity.id
_entity.type
_entity.pdbx_description
1 polymer ?
#
loop_
_entity_poly.entity_id
_entity_poly.type
_entity_poly.pdbx_seq_one_letter_code
_entity_poly.pdbx_strand_id
1 'polypeptide(L)'
;ILWSRGHAKGNEFTTEDGEPVNSWMPQIIIGAQYVEAAGVALGLKKRKKDAVAYAYTGDGGTSQGDFYEGVNFASAYKANAVFFVQNNGYAISTPRELQTAAPHLAAKGWGSGIPSLVVDGMDPLAMYLAAKEARAWAAAGNGPVLIETLTNRLEPHSTAGDDPLRYRTKEDIAEW
;
A
#
# COMPACT_ATOMS: atom_id res chain seq x y z
N ILE A 1 -12.78 -14.38 12.74
CA ILE A 1 -12.25 -15.25 13.83
C ILE A 1 -11.54 -16.46 13.24
N LEU A 2 -12.10 -17.13 12.23
CA LEU A 2 -11.45 -18.25 11.52
C LEU A 2 -10.18 -17.80 10.77
N TRP A 3 -10.20 -16.60 10.26
CA TRP A 3 -9.09 -15.95 9.59
C TRP A 3 -7.85 -15.80 10.48
N SER A 4 -8.03 -15.44 11.74
CA SER A 4 -6.92 -15.18 12.64
C SER A 4 -6.30 -16.46 13.25
N ARG A 5 -6.88 -17.64 13.06
CA ARG A 5 -6.37 -18.90 13.63
C ARG A 5 -5.73 -19.87 12.63
N GLY A 6 -6.15 -19.81 11.37
CA GLY A 6 -5.63 -20.71 10.33
C GLY A 6 -4.60 -20.10 9.40
N HIS A 7 -4.31 -18.87 9.61
CA HIS A 7 -3.63 -17.98 8.68
C HIS A 7 -2.18 -18.32 8.38
N ALA A 8 -1.43 -18.84 9.35
CA ALA A 8 -0.02 -19.15 9.13
C ALA A 8 0.14 -20.09 7.95
N LYS A 9 -0.61 -21.18 7.92
CA LYS A 9 -0.58 -22.13 6.80
C LYS A 9 -1.24 -21.61 5.52
N GLY A 10 -2.24 -20.73 5.64
CA GLY A 10 -2.91 -20.14 4.49
C GLY A 10 -2.08 -19.08 3.76
N ASN A 11 -1.01 -18.59 4.36
CA ASN A 11 -0.10 -17.59 3.80
C ASN A 11 1.28 -18.17 3.46
N GLU A 12 1.43 -19.48 3.49
CA GLU A 12 2.64 -20.16 3.04
C GLU A 12 2.60 -20.27 1.50
N PHE A 13 3.15 -19.25 0.84
CA PHE A 13 3.35 -19.27 -0.60
C PHE A 13 4.82 -19.53 -0.91
N THR A 14 5.06 -20.22 -1.99
CA THR A 14 6.41 -20.38 -2.56
C THR A 14 6.45 -19.82 -3.97
N THR A 15 7.61 -19.33 -4.36
CA THR A 15 7.91 -18.99 -5.75
C THR A 15 7.98 -20.28 -6.60
N GLU A 16 8.07 -20.14 -7.92
CA GLU A 16 8.26 -21.27 -8.83
C GLU A 16 9.55 -22.07 -8.50
N ASP A 17 10.57 -21.38 -7.97
CA ASP A 17 11.84 -21.98 -7.55
C ASP A 17 11.76 -22.61 -6.13
N GLY A 18 10.59 -22.62 -5.51
CA GLY A 18 10.37 -23.20 -4.19
C GLY A 18 10.78 -22.33 -2.99
N GLU A 19 11.18 -21.08 -3.22
CA GLU A 19 11.53 -20.15 -2.15
C GLU A 19 10.29 -19.62 -1.43
N PRO A 20 10.31 -19.50 -0.10
CA PRO A 20 9.16 -19.02 0.66
C PRO A 20 8.88 -17.55 0.40
N VAL A 21 7.64 -17.21 0.08
CA VAL A 21 7.16 -15.84 0.06
C VAL A 21 6.69 -15.45 1.45
N ASN A 22 7.34 -14.48 2.06
CA ASN A 22 6.94 -13.95 3.37
C ASN A 22 5.74 -13.01 3.21
N SER A 23 4.55 -13.58 3.24
CA SER A 23 3.28 -12.85 3.24
C SER A 23 2.71 -12.81 4.66
N TRP A 24 2.28 -11.62 5.08
CA TRP A 24 1.67 -11.44 6.39
C TRP A 24 0.16 -11.38 6.27
N MET A 25 -0.49 -11.65 7.37
CA MET A 25 -1.94 -11.67 7.42
C MET A 25 -2.53 -10.29 7.09
N PRO A 26 -3.56 -10.23 6.23
CA PRO A 26 -4.27 -8.98 6.00
C PRO A 26 -4.86 -8.42 7.29
N GLN A 27 -4.65 -7.14 7.55
CA GLN A 27 -5.25 -6.44 8.66
C GLN A 27 -6.68 -6.00 8.31
N ILE A 28 -7.62 -6.24 9.22
CA ILE A 28 -8.99 -5.74 9.06
C ILE A 28 -9.05 -4.25 9.37
N ILE A 29 -8.21 -3.79 10.29
CA ILE A 29 -8.08 -2.36 10.62
C ILE A 29 -7.28 -1.70 9.51
N ILE A 30 -7.98 -0.95 8.67
CA ILE A 30 -7.40 -0.30 7.49
C ILE A 30 -6.30 0.69 7.91
N GLY A 31 -5.11 0.56 7.33
CA GLY A 31 -3.95 1.43 7.59
C GLY A 31 -2.97 0.88 8.63
N ALA A 32 -3.37 -0.03 9.52
CA ALA A 32 -2.51 -0.59 10.56
C ALA A 32 -1.26 -1.30 10.00
N GLN A 33 -1.34 -1.90 8.82
CA GLN A 33 -0.23 -2.55 8.14
C GLN A 33 0.97 -1.64 7.89
N TYR A 34 0.79 -0.32 7.91
CA TYR A 34 1.89 0.62 7.70
C TYR A 34 2.82 0.70 8.91
N VAL A 35 2.27 0.73 10.11
CA VAL A 35 3.06 0.68 11.36
C VAL A 35 3.77 -0.67 11.47
N GLU A 36 3.05 -1.76 11.17
CA GLU A 36 3.64 -3.11 11.18
C GLU A 36 4.79 -3.24 10.20
N ALA A 37 4.58 -2.81 8.94
CA ALA A 37 5.62 -2.85 7.92
C ALA A 37 6.83 -1.98 8.28
N ALA A 38 6.63 -0.82 8.90
CA ALA A 38 7.71 0.03 9.39
C ALA A 38 8.55 -0.69 10.45
N GLY A 39 7.91 -1.40 11.38
CA GLY A 39 8.60 -2.21 12.39
C GLY A 39 9.39 -3.37 11.79
N VAL A 40 8.77 -4.12 10.86
CA VAL A 40 9.43 -5.21 10.12
C VAL A 40 10.64 -4.70 9.34
N ALA A 41 10.44 -3.61 8.58
CA ALA A 41 11.49 -2.99 7.78
C ALA A 41 12.70 -2.55 8.63
N LEU A 42 12.44 -1.98 9.80
CA LEU A 42 13.50 -1.64 10.75
C LEU A 42 14.23 -2.89 11.27
N GLY A 43 13.49 -3.96 11.56
CA GLY A 43 14.04 -5.25 11.95
C GLY A 43 14.95 -5.85 10.87
N LEU A 44 14.53 -5.81 9.61
CA LEU A 44 15.32 -6.26 8.45
C LEU A 44 16.61 -5.45 8.32
N LYS A 45 16.51 -4.11 8.40
CA LYS A 45 17.66 -3.22 8.37
C LYS A 45 18.66 -3.52 9.48
N LYS A 46 18.21 -3.63 10.74
CA LYS A 46 19.08 -3.94 11.90
C LYS A 46 19.79 -5.29 11.74
N ARG A 47 19.14 -6.24 11.10
CA ARG A 47 19.72 -7.58 10.81
C ARG A 47 20.55 -7.59 9.52
N LYS A 48 20.73 -6.45 8.86
CA LYS A 48 21.47 -6.31 7.59
C LYS A 48 20.98 -7.31 6.52
N LYS A 49 19.68 -7.53 6.45
CA LYS A 49 19.07 -8.37 5.43
C LYS A 49 18.86 -7.58 4.14
N ASP A 50 19.22 -8.17 2.99
CA ASP A 50 18.82 -7.65 1.67
C ASP A 50 17.35 -7.99 1.42
N ALA A 51 16.49 -7.30 2.16
CA ALA A 51 15.05 -7.47 2.09
C ALA A 51 14.35 -6.14 2.41
N VAL A 52 13.15 -5.99 1.88
CA VAL A 52 12.31 -4.81 2.01
C VAL A 52 10.92 -5.25 2.43
N ALA A 53 10.30 -4.52 3.35
CA ALA A 53 8.91 -4.72 3.70
C ALA A 53 8.01 -3.91 2.77
N TYR A 54 7.00 -4.56 2.20
CA TYR A 54 5.96 -3.93 1.39
C TYR A 54 4.67 -3.83 2.18
N ALA A 55 4.01 -2.68 2.14
CA ALA A 55 2.67 -2.50 2.69
C ALA A 55 1.73 -1.88 1.65
N TYR A 56 0.51 -2.35 1.61
CA TYR A 56 -0.51 -1.92 0.66
C TYR A 56 -1.74 -1.42 1.38
N THR A 57 -2.32 -0.31 0.93
CA THR A 57 -3.64 0.16 1.37
C THR A 57 -4.38 0.82 0.22
N GLY A 58 -5.69 1.03 0.36
CA GLY A 58 -6.45 1.90 -0.53
C GLY A 58 -6.31 3.38 -0.15
N ASP A 59 -6.86 4.26 -0.97
CA ASP A 59 -6.89 5.71 -0.71
C ASP A 59 -7.49 6.05 0.67
N GLY A 60 -8.59 5.38 1.06
CA GLY A 60 -9.21 5.57 2.38
C GLY A 60 -8.30 5.27 3.56
N GLY A 61 -7.40 4.30 3.43
CA GLY A 61 -6.44 3.95 4.48
C GLY A 61 -5.44 5.07 4.77
N THR A 62 -5.23 5.98 3.84
CA THR A 62 -4.34 7.14 4.04
C THR A 62 -4.93 8.23 4.94
N SER A 63 -6.18 8.10 5.36
CA SER A 63 -6.83 8.99 6.32
C SER A 63 -6.70 8.49 7.76
N GLN A 64 -6.20 7.28 7.96
CA GLN A 64 -5.99 6.67 9.25
C GLN A 64 -4.68 7.16 9.89
N GLY A 65 -4.66 7.31 11.22
CA GLY A 65 -3.49 7.78 11.97
C GLY A 65 -2.26 6.90 11.78
N ASP A 66 -2.44 5.58 11.84
CA ASP A 66 -1.36 4.59 11.68
C ASP A 66 -0.61 4.73 10.34
N PHE A 67 -1.29 5.22 9.28
CA PHE A 67 -0.62 5.53 8.02
C PHE A 67 0.48 6.57 8.23
N TYR A 68 0.14 7.70 8.85
CA TYR A 68 1.09 8.81 9.08
C TYR A 68 2.19 8.41 10.05
N GLU A 69 1.82 7.71 11.12
CA GLU A 69 2.75 7.24 12.14
C GLU A 69 3.75 6.24 11.56
N GLY A 70 3.26 5.26 10.77
CA GLY A 70 4.10 4.27 10.13
C GLY A 70 5.07 4.87 9.11
N VAL A 71 4.59 5.76 8.25
CA VAL A 71 5.41 6.45 7.24
C VAL A 71 6.46 7.34 7.92
N ASN A 72 6.06 8.13 8.93
CA ASN A 72 6.97 9.00 9.66
C ASN A 72 8.04 8.19 10.43
N PHE A 73 7.65 7.12 11.12
CA PHE A 73 8.57 6.25 11.82
C PHE A 73 9.57 5.62 10.86
N ALA A 74 9.09 5.06 9.76
CA ALA A 74 9.97 4.46 8.76
C ALA A 74 10.95 5.48 8.16
N SER A 75 10.50 6.72 7.92
CA SER A 75 11.33 7.83 7.46
C SER A 75 12.45 8.15 8.46
N ALA A 76 12.09 8.41 9.72
CA ALA A 76 13.02 8.81 10.78
C ALA A 76 14.14 7.77 10.98
N TYR A 77 13.81 6.49 10.89
CA TYR A 77 14.79 5.39 11.04
C TYR A 77 15.38 4.92 9.71
N LYS A 78 15.01 5.52 8.59
CA LYS A 78 15.40 5.07 7.24
C LYS A 78 15.18 3.56 7.09
N ALA A 79 14.01 3.09 7.47
CA ALA A 79 13.65 1.67 7.41
C ALA A 79 13.51 1.19 5.96
N ASN A 80 13.82 -0.07 5.70
CA ASN A 80 13.76 -0.67 4.37
C ASN A 80 12.31 -1.00 4.01
N ALA A 81 11.49 0.01 3.70
CA ALA A 81 10.08 -0.17 3.39
C ALA A 81 9.70 0.45 2.04
N VAL A 82 8.70 -0.14 1.40
CA VAL A 82 7.98 0.44 0.27
C VAL A 82 6.49 0.43 0.60
N PHE A 83 5.88 1.59 0.59
CA PHE A 83 4.48 1.80 0.89
C PHE A 83 3.69 2.02 -0.40
N PHE A 84 2.67 1.22 -0.64
CA PHE A 84 1.78 1.36 -1.78
C PHE A 84 0.42 1.90 -1.35
N VAL A 85 -0.06 2.90 -2.07
CA VAL A 85 -1.43 3.41 -1.97
C VAL A 85 -2.15 3.13 -3.27
N GLN A 86 -3.08 2.19 -3.26
CA GLN A 86 -3.94 1.85 -4.39
C GLN A 86 -5.09 2.86 -4.45
N ASN A 87 -4.88 3.96 -5.15
CA ASN A 87 -5.85 5.04 -5.29
C ASN A 87 -6.82 4.72 -6.42
N ASN A 88 -8.00 4.23 -6.06
CA ASN A 88 -9.12 4.01 -6.99
C ASN A 88 -10.17 5.13 -6.93
N GLY A 89 -9.87 6.24 -6.26
CA GLY A 89 -10.74 7.40 -6.15
C GLY A 89 -11.82 7.32 -5.09
N TYR A 90 -12.01 6.17 -4.43
CA TYR A 90 -13.12 5.98 -3.51
C TYR A 90 -12.76 5.11 -2.28
N ALA A 91 -12.99 5.66 -1.09
CA ALA A 91 -13.04 4.87 0.15
C ALA A 91 -14.49 4.36 0.32
N ILE A 92 -14.77 3.15 -0.12
CA ILE A 92 -16.12 2.58 -0.32
C ILE A 92 -16.90 3.48 -1.29
N SER A 93 -17.68 4.43 -0.77
CA SER A 93 -18.49 5.41 -1.49
C SER A 93 -18.01 6.86 -1.31
N THR A 94 -17.02 7.10 -0.46
CA THR A 94 -16.49 8.45 -0.21
C THR A 94 -15.46 8.81 -1.27
N PRO A 95 -15.71 9.83 -2.11
CA PRO A 95 -14.73 10.27 -3.11
C PRO A 95 -13.45 10.77 -2.47
N ARG A 96 -12.33 10.60 -3.18
CA ARG A 96 -11.00 11.01 -2.71
C ARG A 96 -10.94 12.50 -2.30
N GLU A 97 -11.62 13.36 -3.04
CA GLU A 97 -11.66 14.81 -2.81
C GLU A 97 -12.27 15.19 -1.44
N LEU A 98 -13.11 14.31 -0.88
CA LEU A 98 -13.66 14.49 0.46
C LEU A 98 -12.76 13.91 1.57
N GLN A 99 -11.70 13.20 1.20
CA GLN A 99 -10.75 12.59 2.15
C GLN A 99 -9.53 13.48 2.37
N THR A 100 -9.11 14.23 1.34
CA THR A 100 -7.92 15.08 1.41
C THR A 100 -7.96 16.17 0.33
N ALA A 101 -7.45 17.35 0.68
CA ALA A 101 -7.25 18.44 -0.27
C ALA A 101 -5.97 18.29 -1.10
N ALA A 102 -5.10 17.32 -0.79
CA ALA A 102 -3.88 17.09 -1.57
C ALA A 102 -4.24 16.61 -2.98
N PRO A 103 -3.59 17.13 -4.04
CA PRO A 103 -3.88 16.72 -5.42
C PRO A 103 -3.51 15.26 -5.66
N HIS A 104 -2.48 14.77 -4.98
CA HIS A 104 -2.03 13.38 -4.99
C HIS A 104 -1.79 12.90 -3.57
N LEU A 105 -2.08 11.62 -3.31
CA LEU A 105 -1.80 10.99 -2.01
C LEU A 105 -0.30 10.82 -1.78
N ALA A 106 0.50 10.75 -2.85
CA ALA A 106 1.95 10.77 -2.80
C ALA A 106 2.51 12.00 -2.02
N ALA A 107 1.80 13.13 -2.02
CA ALA A 107 2.18 14.31 -1.26
C ALA A 107 2.28 14.07 0.26
N LYS A 108 1.55 13.08 0.78
CA LYS A 108 1.62 12.69 2.19
C LYS A 108 2.99 12.11 2.56
N GLY A 109 3.65 11.42 1.63
CA GLY A 109 5.02 10.94 1.83
C GLY A 109 6.05 12.08 1.81
N TRP A 110 5.87 13.07 0.97
CA TRP A 110 6.74 14.27 0.98
C TRP A 110 6.67 15.00 2.32
N GLY A 111 5.47 15.07 2.92
CA GLY A 111 5.30 15.62 4.27
C GLY A 111 6.10 14.89 5.34
N SER A 112 6.42 13.62 5.13
CA SER A 112 7.28 12.80 5.99
C SER A 112 8.74 12.76 5.53
N GLY A 113 9.12 13.54 4.51
CA GLY A 113 10.49 13.64 4.01
C GLY A 113 10.98 12.41 3.23
N ILE A 114 10.08 11.64 2.63
CA ILE A 114 10.44 10.46 1.83
C ILE A 114 10.14 10.67 0.34
N PRO A 115 10.92 10.02 -0.56
CA PRO A 115 10.59 9.98 -1.97
C PRO A 115 9.21 9.38 -2.19
N SER A 116 8.43 10.02 -3.06
CA SER A 116 7.07 9.58 -3.37
C SER A 116 6.79 9.71 -4.85
N LEU A 117 6.14 8.71 -5.43
CA LEU A 117 5.85 8.58 -6.84
C LEU A 117 4.34 8.47 -7.06
N VAL A 118 3.88 8.98 -8.19
CA VAL A 118 2.55 8.69 -8.74
C VAL A 118 2.76 7.84 -9.99
N VAL A 119 2.12 6.69 -10.06
CA VAL A 119 2.32 5.69 -11.12
C VAL A 119 0.97 5.26 -11.66
N ASP A 120 0.88 5.02 -12.96
CA ASP A 120 -0.27 4.35 -13.56
C ASP A 120 -0.34 2.91 -13.04
N GLY A 121 -1.28 2.65 -12.15
CA GLY A 121 -1.48 1.35 -11.52
C GLY A 121 -2.14 0.32 -12.43
N MET A 122 -2.62 0.74 -13.61
CA MET A 122 -3.18 -0.15 -14.63
C MET A 122 -2.12 -0.59 -15.66
N ASP A 123 -0.93 0.02 -15.65
CA ASP A 123 0.21 -0.42 -16.45
C ASP A 123 1.17 -1.32 -15.65
N PRO A 124 1.18 -2.64 -15.91
CA PRO A 124 2.02 -3.57 -15.16
C PRO A 124 3.52 -3.32 -15.35
N LEU A 125 3.94 -2.74 -16.48
CA LEU A 125 5.36 -2.43 -16.73
C LEU A 125 5.80 -1.22 -15.92
N ALA A 126 4.97 -0.16 -15.86
CA ALA A 126 5.22 1.01 -15.02
C ALA A 126 5.28 0.61 -13.55
N MET A 127 4.36 -0.23 -13.10
CA MET A 127 4.32 -0.77 -11.73
C MET A 127 5.56 -1.60 -11.40
N TYR A 128 5.98 -2.47 -12.31
CA TYR A 128 7.20 -3.27 -12.13
C TYR A 128 8.44 -2.40 -11.97
N LEU A 129 8.61 -1.41 -12.85
CA LEU A 129 9.77 -0.51 -12.80
C LEU A 129 9.78 0.32 -11.53
N ALA A 130 8.65 0.92 -11.14
CA ALA A 130 8.53 1.71 -9.92
C ALA A 130 8.83 0.86 -8.67
N ALA A 131 8.28 -0.34 -8.59
CA ALA A 131 8.51 -1.25 -7.47
C ALA A 131 9.99 -1.71 -7.40
N LYS A 132 10.61 -1.99 -8.54
CA LYS A 132 12.01 -2.39 -8.65
C LYS A 132 12.95 -1.28 -8.16
N GLU A 133 12.74 -0.05 -8.62
CA GLU A 133 13.55 1.11 -8.22
C GLU A 133 13.36 1.45 -6.74
N ALA A 134 12.11 1.45 -6.26
CA ALA A 134 11.80 1.68 -4.86
C ALA A 134 12.44 0.62 -3.95
N ARG A 135 12.40 -0.65 -4.36
CA ARG A 135 13.10 -1.74 -3.65
C ARG A 135 14.61 -1.50 -3.59
N ALA A 136 15.21 -1.18 -4.72
CA ALA A 136 16.65 -0.93 -4.77
C ALA A 136 17.05 0.26 -3.88
N TRP A 137 16.29 1.34 -3.90
CA TRP A 137 16.48 2.51 -3.03
C TRP A 137 16.41 2.14 -1.55
N ALA A 138 15.33 1.46 -1.15
CA ALA A 138 15.11 1.07 0.25
C ALA A 138 16.14 0.07 0.75
N ALA A 139 16.48 -0.96 -0.06
CA ALA A 139 17.48 -1.98 0.28
C ALA A 139 18.88 -1.39 0.44
N ALA A 140 19.21 -0.34 -0.32
CA ALA A 140 20.46 0.41 -0.16
C ALA A 140 20.54 1.23 1.15
N GLY A 141 19.47 1.23 1.97
CA GLY A 141 19.43 1.92 3.27
C GLY A 141 19.12 3.41 3.17
N ASN A 142 18.64 3.89 2.02
CA ASN A 142 18.27 5.29 1.82
C ASN A 142 16.96 5.68 2.53
N GLY A 143 16.19 4.71 3.00
CA GLY A 143 14.90 4.90 3.67
C GLY A 143 13.71 4.46 2.82
N PRO A 144 12.50 4.66 3.32
CA PRO A 144 11.30 4.18 2.64
C PRO A 144 10.95 5.01 1.41
N VAL A 145 10.09 4.43 0.55
CA VAL A 145 9.48 5.09 -0.61
C VAL A 145 7.97 4.91 -0.51
N LEU A 146 7.19 5.90 -0.91
CA LEU A 146 5.75 5.81 -1.06
C LEU A 146 5.38 5.84 -2.55
N ILE A 147 4.55 4.91 -2.98
CA ILE A 147 4.06 4.82 -4.36
C ILE A 147 2.53 4.92 -4.34
N GLU A 148 2.00 6.00 -4.89
CA GLU A 148 0.59 6.10 -5.21
C GLU A 148 0.34 5.48 -6.58
N THR A 149 -0.51 4.47 -6.63
CA THR A 149 -0.89 3.81 -7.86
C THR A 149 -2.30 4.25 -8.26
N LEU A 150 -2.43 4.92 -9.40
CA LEU A 150 -3.72 5.30 -9.94
C LEU A 150 -4.37 4.07 -10.55
N THR A 151 -5.49 3.67 -9.98
CA THR A 151 -6.21 2.45 -10.36
C THR A 151 -7.69 2.72 -10.53
N ASN A 152 -8.41 1.78 -11.09
CA ASN A 152 -9.86 1.80 -11.14
C ASN A 152 -10.44 0.56 -10.46
N ARG A 153 -11.49 0.77 -9.64
CA ARG A 153 -12.28 -0.31 -9.07
C ARG A 153 -13.49 -0.57 -9.97
N LEU A 154 -13.45 -1.65 -10.76
CA LEU A 154 -14.51 -1.99 -11.71
C LEU A 154 -15.79 -2.44 -11.00
N GLU A 155 -15.66 -3.27 -9.98
CA GLU A 155 -16.75 -3.91 -9.23
C GLU A 155 -17.13 -3.12 -7.97
N PRO A 156 -18.24 -3.47 -7.29
CA PRO A 156 -18.56 -2.96 -5.97
C PRO A 156 -17.40 -3.14 -4.98
N HIS A 157 -17.35 -2.29 -3.95
CA HIS A 157 -16.35 -2.43 -2.88
C HIS A 157 -16.47 -3.78 -2.16
N SER A 158 -17.68 -4.23 -1.94
CA SER A 158 -17.96 -5.53 -1.31
C SER A 158 -19.30 -6.08 -1.73
N THR A 159 -19.52 -7.37 -1.46
CA THR A 159 -20.83 -8.03 -1.66
C THR A 159 -21.85 -7.70 -0.57
N ALA A 160 -21.46 -6.92 0.44
CA ALA A 160 -22.29 -6.59 1.60
C ALA A 160 -23.16 -5.34 1.39
N GLY A 161 -23.88 -5.26 0.26
CA GLY A 161 -24.87 -4.22 0.00
C GLY A 161 -24.30 -2.91 -0.55
N ASP A 162 -23.09 -2.92 -1.10
CA ASP A 162 -22.54 -1.80 -1.83
C ASP A 162 -23.13 -1.74 -3.25
N ASP A 163 -23.77 -0.62 -3.58
CA ASP A 163 -24.27 -0.33 -4.93
C ASP A 163 -23.46 0.86 -5.51
N PRO A 164 -22.49 0.57 -6.41
CA PRO A 164 -21.63 1.61 -6.95
C PRO A 164 -22.38 2.68 -7.77
N LEU A 165 -23.55 2.36 -8.31
CA LEU A 165 -24.36 3.34 -9.08
C LEU A 165 -24.94 4.46 -8.21
N ARG A 166 -24.83 4.37 -6.89
CA ARG A 166 -25.23 5.44 -5.96
C ARG A 166 -24.19 6.58 -5.88
N TYR A 167 -22.95 6.35 -6.30
CA TYR A 167 -21.85 7.30 -6.18
C TYR A 167 -20.93 7.37 -7.41
N ARG A 168 -21.12 6.48 -8.40
CA ARG A 168 -20.41 6.49 -9.70
C ARG A 168 -21.40 6.28 -10.83
N THR A 169 -21.08 6.79 -12.01
CA THR A 169 -21.84 6.52 -13.24
C THR A 169 -21.27 5.29 -13.96
N LYS A 170 -22.03 4.77 -14.91
CA LYS A 170 -21.53 3.69 -15.79
C LYS A 170 -20.41 4.19 -16.70
N GLU A 171 -20.48 5.45 -17.07
CA GLU A 171 -19.49 6.15 -17.89
C GLU A 171 -18.15 6.23 -17.14
N ASP A 172 -18.16 6.60 -15.84
CA ASP A 172 -16.96 6.64 -15.00
C ASP A 172 -16.26 5.27 -14.90
N ILE A 173 -17.03 4.18 -14.96
CA ILE A 173 -16.50 2.82 -14.93
C ILE A 173 -15.94 2.41 -16.30
N ALA A 174 -16.59 2.88 -17.39
CA ALA A 174 -16.23 2.51 -18.75
C ALA A 174 -15.04 3.31 -19.32
N GLU A 175 -14.65 4.41 -18.66
CA GLU A 175 -13.53 5.26 -19.08
C GLU A 175 -12.16 4.56 -18.94
N TRP A 176 -12.12 3.48 -18.20
CA TRP A 176 -10.93 2.66 -17.93
C TRP A 176 -10.99 1.30 -18.62
#